data_52a11d93ec2dbe8bee5a86d44740ada3
#
_entry.id   52a11d93ec2dbe8bee5a86d44740ada3
#
_cell.length_a   1.000
_cell.length_b   1.000
_cell.length_c   1.000
_cell.angle_alpha   90.00
_cell.angle_beta   90.00
_cell.angle_gamma   90.00
#
_symmetry.space_group_name_H-M   'P 1'
#
loop_
_entity.id
_entity.type
_entity.pdbx_description
1 polymer ?
#
loop_
_entity_poly.entity_id
_entity_poly.type
_entity_poly.pdbx_seq_one_letter_code
_entity_poly.pdbx_strand_id
1 'polypeptide(L)'
;MAQQVITFDPDVAVPYGVNLTIFSGADFNTTFTIKTSAGSSIDFSNYTGRSNMKKSAIGTANTFGVSLGDTDGKITLSMGSTVTRSLSEGRYLYDINVSSGSTFFKVIEGNVLVRTGIST
;
A
#
# COMPACT_ATOMS: atom_id res chain seq x y z
N MET A 1 10.95 6.64 -8.19
CA MET A 1 9.64 6.34 -7.61
C MET A 1 8.88 5.40 -8.52
N ALA A 2 8.41 4.31 -7.99
CA ALA A 2 7.66 3.33 -8.77
C ALA A 2 6.20 3.75 -8.90
N GLN A 3 5.60 3.48 -10.04
CA GLN A 3 4.18 3.70 -10.27
C GLN A 3 3.61 2.51 -11.02
N GLN A 4 2.49 1.99 -10.55
CA GLN A 4 1.85 0.83 -11.15
C GLN A 4 0.38 1.13 -11.41
N VAL A 5 -0.12 0.61 -12.52
CA VAL A 5 -1.54 0.68 -12.85
C VAL A 5 -2.17 -0.64 -12.44
N ILE A 6 -3.24 -0.56 -11.64
CA ILE A 6 -3.88 -1.70 -11.03
C ILE A 6 -5.36 -1.67 -11.38
N THR A 7 -5.90 -2.84 -11.74
CA THR A 7 -7.33 -2.99 -11.97
C THR A 7 -7.98 -3.54 -10.70
N PHE A 8 -8.96 -2.82 -10.18
CA PHE A 8 -9.76 -3.28 -9.05
C PHE A 8 -11.23 -3.12 -9.40
N ASP A 9 -11.99 -4.18 -9.25
CA ASP A 9 -13.42 -4.17 -9.52
C ASP A 9 -14.18 -4.14 -8.19
N PRO A 10 -14.81 -3.01 -7.83
CA PRO A 10 -15.54 -2.92 -6.55
C PRO A 10 -16.70 -3.92 -6.45
N ASP A 11 -17.27 -4.33 -7.58
CA ASP A 11 -18.38 -5.29 -7.58
C ASP A 11 -17.92 -6.69 -7.19
N VAL A 12 -16.68 -7.03 -7.50
CA VAL A 12 -16.09 -8.33 -7.13
C VAL A 12 -15.34 -8.23 -5.81
N ALA A 13 -14.74 -7.08 -5.53
CA ALA A 13 -14.02 -6.75 -4.29
C ALA A 13 -12.86 -7.70 -3.99
N VAL A 14 -12.15 -8.15 -5.02
CA VAL A 14 -10.96 -9.00 -4.88
C VAL A 14 -9.73 -8.12 -4.92
N PRO A 15 -8.87 -8.13 -3.88
CA PRO A 15 -7.67 -7.28 -3.89
C PRO A 15 -6.65 -7.75 -4.92
N TYR A 16 -5.90 -6.79 -5.45
CA TYR A 16 -4.83 -7.06 -6.40
C TYR A 16 -3.54 -7.36 -5.64
N GLY A 17 -2.81 -8.38 -6.05
CA GLY A 17 -1.57 -8.78 -5.39
C GLY A 17 -0.36 -8.00 -5.91
N VAL A 18 0.35 -7.29 -5.02
CA VAL A 18 1.57 -6.57 -5.36
C VAL A 18 2.61 -6.80 -4.27
N ASN A 19 3.80 -7.18 -4.67
CA ASN A 19 4.91 -7.35 -3.73
C ASN A 19 5.79 -6.11 -3.76
N LEU A 20 6.26 -5.69 -2.56
CA LEU A 20 7.07 -4.49 -2.39
C LEU A 20 8.41 -4.86 -1.78
N THR A 21 9.42 -4.00 -2.00
CA THR A 21 10.71 -4.11 -1.34
C THR A 21 11.05 -2.79 -0.66
N ILE A 22 11.43 -2.86 0.61
CA ILE A 22 11.85 -1.71 1.40
C ILE A 22 13.31 -1.92 1.80
N PHE A 23 14.14 -0.88 1.62
CA PHE A 23 15.51 -0.89 2.12
C PHE A 23 15.56 -0.16 3.45
N SER A 24 16.05 -0.84 4.48
CA SER A 24 16.18 -0.29 5.82
C SER A 24 17.05 0.97 5.80
N GLY A 25 16.55 2.03 6.42
CA GLY A 25 17.26 3.31 6.48
C GLY A 25 17.00 4.24 5.30
N ALA A 26 16.25 3.82 4.30
CA ALA A 26 15.89 4.63 3.14
C ALA A 26 14.41 5.01 3.18
N ASP A 27 14.09 6.19 2.65
CA ASP A 27 12.70 6.56 2.47
C ASP A 27 12.05 5.65 1.44
N PHE A 28 10.83 5.21 1.74
CA PHE A 28 10.05 4.39 0.83
C PHE A 28 8.84 5.19 0.34
N ASN A 29 8.61 5.15 -0.96
CA ASN A 29 7.47 5.84 -1.56
C ASN A 29 7.10 5.13 -2.86
N THR A 30 5.82 4.83 -3.03
CA THR A 30 5.33 4.23 -4.27
C THR A 30 3.89 4.69 -4.51
N THR A 31 3.52 4.81 -5.78
CA THR A 31 2.19 5.26 -6.18
C THR A 31 1.53 4.21 -7.06
N PHE A 32 0.28 3.91 -6.75
CA PHE A 32 -0.56 3.02 -7.55
C PHE A 32 -1.67 3.83 -8.20
N THR A 33 -1.97 3.53 -9.45
CA THR A 33 -3.14 4.09 -10.12
C THR A 33 -4.18 2.98 -10.24
N ILE A 34 -5.34 3.19 -9.64
CA ILE A 34 -6.38 2.16 -9.55
C ILE A 34 -7.44 2.47 -10.60
N LYS A 35 -7.74 1.48 -11.42
CA LYS A 35 -8.76 1.60 -12.47
C LYS A 35 -9.76 0.46 -12.33
N THR A 36 -10.99 0.74 -12.77
CA THR A 36 -12.03 -0.29 -12.85
C THR A 36 -11.74 -1.20 -14.04
N SER A 37 -12.48 -2.31 -14.13
CA SER A 37 -12.36 -3.21 -15.27
C SER A 37 -12.75 -2.55 -16.60
N ALA A 38 -13.50 -1.45 -16.55
CA ALA A 38 -13.83 -0.65 -17.72
C ALA A 38 -12.72 0.32 -18.12
N GLY A 39 -11.63 0.41 -17.35
CA GLY A 39 -10.51 1.27 -17.65
C GLY A 39 -10.64 2.70 -17.11
N SER A 40 -11.66 2.97 -16.33
CA SER A 40 -11.88 4.29 -15.73
C SER A 40 -11.17 4.38 -14.38
N SER A 41 -10.64 5.56 -14.06
CA SER A 41 -10.04 5.80 -12.75
C SER A 41 -11.12 5.78 -11.67
N ILE A 42 -10.78 5.22 -10.50
CA ILE A 42 -11.69 5.20 -9.36
C ILE A 42 -11.64 6.56 -8.68
N ASP A 43 -12.81 7.04 -8.28
CA ASP A 43 -12.95 8.30 -7.57
C ASP A 43 -12.81 8.04 -6.06
N PHE A 44 -11.70 8.53 -5.48
CA PHE A 44 -11.43 8.39 -4.06
C PHE A 44 -11.74 9.67 -3.26
N SER A 45 -12.45 10.63 -3.84
CA SER A 45 -12.62 11.95 -3.22
C SER A 45 -13.28 11.91 -1.84
N ASN A 46 -14.08 10.89 -1.56
CA ASN A 46 -14.75 10.76 -0.25
C ASN A 46 -14.24 9.55 0.53
N TYR A 47 -13.03 9.06 0.20
CA TYR A 47 -12.46 7.88 0.84
C TYR A 47 -11.29 8.24 1.72
N THR A 48 -11.07 7.41 2.74
CA THR A 48 -9.85 7.43 3.54
C THR A 48 -9.10 6.12 3.34
N GLY A 49 -7.78 6.20 3.38
CA GLY A 49 -6.93 5.04 3.16
C GLY A 49 -6.19 4.62 4.41
N ARG A 50 -5.91 3.33 4.52
CA ARG A 50 -5.14 2.76 5.61
C ARG A 50 -4.32 1.60 5.10
N SER A 51 -3.07 1.50 5.57
CA SER A 51 -2.19 0.39 5.22
C SER A 51 -1.27 0.06 6.39
N ASN A 52 -1.13 -1.23 6.66
CA ASN A 52 -0.22 -1.74 7.69
C ASN A 52 0.51 -2.94 7.14
N MET A 53 1.71 -3.19 7.68
CA MET A 53 2.41 -4.43 7.40
C MET A 53 2.79 -5.13 8.70
N LYS A 54 2.77 -6.47 8.68
CA LYS A 54 3.10 -7.32 9.82
C LYS A 54 3.88 -8.53 9.35
N LYS A 55 4.77 -9.05 10.20
CA LYS A 55 5.45 -10.32 9.90
C LYS A 55 4.51 -11.51 9.94
N SER A 56 3.46 -11.43 10.75
CA SER A 56 2.44 -12.46 10.85
C SER A 56 1.13 -11.80 11.28
N ALA A 57 0.04 -12.54 11.23
CA ALA A 57 -1.28 -12.03 11.59
C ALA A 57 -1.33 -11.52 13.05
N ILE A 58 -0.49 -12.05 13.93
CA ILE A 58 -0.46 -11.67 15.33
C ILE A 58 0.74 -10.79 15.67
N GLY A 59 1.52 -10.38 14.67
CA GLY A 59 2.70 -9.55 14.87
C GLY A 59 2.34 -8.08 15.07
N THR A 60 3.35 -7.29 15.48
CA THR A 60 3.19 -5.85 15.63
C THR A 60 3.05 -5.21 14.25
N ALA A 61 2.07 -4.33 14.11
CA ALA A 61 1.84 -3.61 12.87
C ALA A 61 2.81 -2.44 12.72
N ASN A 62 3.29 -2.25 11.49
CA ASN A 62 4.00 -1.04 11.08
C ASN A 62 3.11 -0.33 10.07
N THR A 63 2.82 0.94 10.31
CA THR A 63 1.84 1.68 9.53
C THR A 63 2.50 2.46 8.42
N PHE A 64 1.98 2.30 7.19
CA PHE A 64 2.35 3.15 6.07
C PHE A 64 1.56 4.45 6.09
N GLY A 65 2.16 5.52 5.60
CA GLY A 65 1.41 6.71 5.24
C GLY A 65 0.65 6.44 3.95
N VAL A 66 -0.63 6.81 3.92
CA VAL A 66 -1.48 6.60 2.75
C VAL A 66 -2.08 7.93 2.34
N SER A 67 -1.89 8.30 1.07
CA SER A 67 -2.49 9.49 0.48
C SER A 67 -3.31 9.06 -0.73
N LEU A 68 -4.55 9.51 -0.79
CA LEU A 68 -5.45 9.19 -1.89
C LEU A 68 -5.62 10.42 -2.78
N GLY A 69 -5.52 10.21 -4.09
CA GLY A 69 -5.90 11.23 -5.05
C GLY A 69 -7.42 11.32 -5.14
N ASP A 70 -7.93 12.43 -5.67
CA ASP A 70 -9.39 12.62 -5.73
C ASP A 70 -10.01 11.76 -6.83
N THR A 71 -9.99 12.23 -8.07
CA THR A 71 -10.68 11.56 -9.17
C THR A 71 -9.74 10.77 -10.08
N ASP A 72 -8.43 10.80 -9.81
CA ASP A 72 -7.43 10.16 -10.65
C ASP A 72 -7.10 8.72 -10.23
N GLY A 73 -7.72 8.22 -9.18
CA GLY A 73 -7.55 6.84 -8.74
C GLY A 73 -6.19 6.52 -8.14
N LYS A 74 -5.44 7.52 -7.67
CA LYS A 74 -4.09 7.30 -7.17
C LYS A 74 -4.06 7.02 -5.69
N ILE A 75 -3.24 6.04 -5.31
CA ILE A 75 -2.91 5.74 -3.91
C ILE A 75 -1.41 5.82 -3.78
N THR A 76 -0.94 6.71 -2.90
CA THR A 76 0.49 6.83 -2.60
C THR A 76 0.77 6.25 -1.23
N LEU A 77 1.71 5.32 -1.19
CA LEU A 77 2.14 4.62 0.02
C LEU A 77 3.53 5.09 0.37
N SER A 78 3.75 5.46 1.64
CA SER A 78 5.04 6.00 2.06
C SER A 78 5.42 5.52 3.44
N MET A 79 6.74 5.48 3.69
CA MET A 79 7.30 5.18 5.00
C MET A 79 8.65 5.89 5.09
N GLY A 80 8.82 6.74 6.09
CA GLY A 80 10.04 7.52 6.24
C GLY A 80 11.24 6.69 6.70
N SER A 81 12.44 7.20 6.45
CA SER A 81 13.69 6.49 6.75
C SER A 81 13.85 6.17 8.23
N THR A 82 13.32 7.01 9.12
CA THR A 82 13.38 6.76 10.56
C THR A 82 12.63 5.48 10.93
N VAL A 83 11.47 5.27 10.29
CA VAL A 83 10.66 4.06 10.52
C VAL A 83 11.28 2.86 9.84
N THR A 84 11.72 2.98 8.58
CA THR A 84 12.31 1.84 7.88
C THR A 84 13.58 1.36 8.56
N ARG A 85 14.34 2.27 9.18
CA ARG A 85 15.56 1.90 9.90
C ARG A 85 15.27 0.99 11.09
N SER A 86 14.09 1.11 11.69
CA SER A 86 13.71 0.30 12.83
C SER A 86 13.15 -1.08 12.45
N LEU A 87 12.94 -1.35 11.16
CA LEU A 87 12.39 -2.62 10.71
C LEU A 87 13.46 -3.70 10.71
N SER A 88 13.11 -4.90 11.19
CA SER A 88 13.99 -6.05 11.05
C SER A 88 13.89 -6.58 9.62
N GLU A 89 15.02 -7.10 9.14
CA GLU A 89 15.06 -7.73 7.82
C GLU A 89 14.13 -8.94 7.78
N GLY A 90 13.47 -9.14 6.64
CA GLY A 90 12.60 -10.28 6.44
C GLY A 90 11.39 -9.96 5.61
N ARG A 91 10.45 -10.89 5.60
CA ARG A 91 9.23 -10.80 4.80
C ARG A 91 8.06 -10.45 5.70
N TYR A 92 7.28 -9.46 5.25
CA TYR A 92 6.07 -9.00 5.93
C TYR A 92 4.88 -9.18 4.99
N LEU A 93 3.69 -9.25 5.57
CA LEU A 93 2.44 -9.17 4.83
C LEU A 93 1.88 -7.76 4.99
N TYR A 94 1.27 -7.24 3.94
CA TYR A 94 0.65 -5.91 4.01
C TYR A 94 -0.66 -5.90 3.24
N ASP A 95 -1.48 -4.89 3.52
CA ASP A 95 -2.66 -4.60 2.73
C ASP A 95 -2.87 -3.09 2.64
N ILE A 96 -3.68 -2.68 1.68
CA ILE A 96 -4.15 -1.30 1.55
C ILE A 96 -5.65 -1.35 1.50
N ASN A 97 -6.29 -0.64 2.43
CA ASN A 97 -7.73 -0.58 2.57
C ASN A 97 -8.21 0.84 2.37
N VAL A 98 -9.35 1.00 1.71
CA VAL A 98 -10.00 2.29 1.54
C VAL A 98 -11.43 2.20 2.07
N SER A 99 -11.92 3.27 2.66
CA SER A 99 -13.26 3.28 3.23
C SER A 99 -13.94 4.63 3.04
N SER A 100 -15.27 4.58 2.91
CA SER A 100 -16.11 5.77 2.82
C SER A 100 -17.44 5.43 3.50
N GLY A 101 -17.71 6.07 4.63
CA GLY A 101 -18.89 5.75 5.42
C GLY A 101 -18.88 4.28 5.84
N SER A 102 -19.89 3.51 5.43
CA SER A 102 -19.98 2.09 5.72
C SER A 102 -19.32 1.21 4.66
N THR A 103 -18.82 1.79 3.58
CA THR A 103 -18.18 1.06 2.50
C THR A 103 -16.71 0.84 2.83
N PHE A 104 -16.22 -0.39 2.64
CA PHE A 104 -14.84 -0.74 2.96
C PHE A 104 -14.34 -1.74 1.92
N PHE A 105 -13.19 -1.42 1.31
CA PHE A 105 -12.56 -2.32 0.34
C PHE A 105 -11.10 -2.55 0.69
N LYS A 106 -10.66 -3.80 0.59
CA LYS A 106 -9.25 -4.13 0.54
C LYS A 106 -8.86 -4.14 -0.94
N VAL A 107 -8.06 -3.16 -1.36
CA VAL A 107 -7.76 -2.94 -2.78
C VAL A 107 -6.50 -3.67 -3.20
N ILE A 108 -5.50 -3.69 -2.32
CA ILE A 108 -4.17 -4.26 -2.61
C ILE A 108 -3.72 -5.08 -1.42
N GLU A 109 -3.06 -6.19 -1.68
CA GLU A 109 -2.39 -6.97 -0.64
C GLU A 109 -1.16 -7.64 -1.23
N GLY A 110 -0.27 -8.12 -0.37
CA GLY A 110 0.92 -8.83 -0.84
C GLY A 110 1.98 -8.93 0.24
N ASN A 111 3.22 -9.10 -0.21
CA ASN A 111 4.37 -9.24 0.66
C ASN A 111 5.24 -8.00 0.57
N VAL A 112 5.88 -7.64 1.69
CA VAL A 112 6.93 -6.63 1.73
C VAL A 112 8.21 -7.33 2.16
N LEU A 113 9.24 -7.23 1.33
CA LEU A 113 10.57 -7.73 1.68
C LEU A 113 11.38 -6.55 2.20
N VAL A 114 11.83 -6.63 3.46
CA VAL A 114 12.70 -5.63 4.05
C VAL A 114 14.13 -6.13 3.95
N ARG A 115 14.99 -5.33 3.34
CA ARG A 115 16.39 -5.67 3.12
C ARG A 115 17.29 -4.64 3.78
N THR A 116 18.41 -5.11 4.33
CA THR A 116 19.41 -4.23 4.91
C THR A 116 20.27 -3.66 3.80
N GLY A 117 20.41 -2.34 3.78
CA GLY A 117 21.27 -1.69 2.82
C GLY A 117 22.75 -1.79 3.25
N ILE A 118 23.65 -1.78 2.27
CA ILE A 118 25.07 -1.88 2.54
C ILE A 118 25.63 -0.55 3.05
N SER A 119 25.04 0.55 2.61
CA SER A 119 25.54 1.91 2.88
C SER A 119 24.67 2.67 3.87
N THR A 120 23.93 2.01 4.71
CA THR A 120 23.07 2.69 5.69
C THR A 120 23.82 3.12 6.93
#